data_4a8ffa382f4dbff8b4be68deff4931a6
#
_entry.id   4a8ffa382f4dbff8b4be68deff4931a6
#
_cell.length_a   1.000
_cell.length_b   1.000
_cell.length_c   1.000
_cell.angle_alpha   90.00
_cell.angle_beta   90.00
_cell.angle_gamma   90.00
#
_symmetry.space_group_name_H-M   'P 1'
#
loop_
_entity.id
_entity.type
_entity.pdbx_description
1 polymer ?
#
loop_
_entity_poly.entity_id
_entity_poly.type
_entity_poly.pdbx_seq_one_letter_code
_entity_poly.pdbx_strand_id
1 'polypeptide(L)'
;GFNFPKFDSTTAPAYLQVFDNFSKRTNQTFYIMPILESESIMKKNTRMEELLFISELLKPYKEQVLNIRVGATDFSNIFGIRRNVHQTIYDVKLIADCLTDILNIFSADYICSGPVWEYFNSRFQDGNWAHGLKKELELDKLNGFIGKTCIHPSQLSLIAENNIVSLEDYQDALTILNTNQQQIGVIKGYKENRMNEMKPHSKWAKKIIQLATVYGVAEGDNTKDNSLKS
;
A
#
# COMPACT_ATOMS: atom_id res chain seq x y z
N GLY A 1 -3.05 -19.14 -0.17
CA GLY A 1 -3.40 -18.15 -1.20
C GLY A 1 -2.53 -18.25 -2.45
N PHE A 2 -2.93 -17.53 -3.50
CA PHE A 2 -2.29 -17.62 -4.80
C PHE A 2 -1.91 -16.23 -5.31
N ASN A 3 -0.70 -16.11 -5.88
CA ASN A 3 -0.31 -14.97 -6.68
C ASN A 3 -0.71 -15.22 -8.14
N PHE A 4 -1.36 -14.24 -8.76
CA PHE A 4 -1.72 -14.27 -10.17
C PHE A 4 -0.88 -13.25 -10.93
N PRO A 5 0.27 -13.67 -11.50
CA PRO A 5 1.13 -12.79 -12.27
C PRO A 5 0.44 -12.37 -13.57
N LYS A 6 0.83 -11.20 -14.10
CA LYS A 6 0.31 -10.65 -15.36
C LYS A 6 -1.22 -10.71 -15.46
N PHE A 7 -1.86 -10.28 -14.35
CA PHE A 7 -3.30 -10.31 -14.23
C PHE A 7 -3.91 -9.17 -15.04
N ASP A 8 -4.48 -9.51 -16.19
CA ASP A 8 -5.07 -8.60 -17.17
C ASP A 8 -6.29 -9.24 -17.86
N SER A 9 -6.91 -8.54 -18.79
CA SER A 9 -8.12 -9.00 -19.50
C SER A 9 -7.93 -10.33 -20.22
N THR A 10 -6.71 -10.70 -20.59
CA THR A 10 -6.42 -11.94 -21.31
C THR A 10 -6.19 -13.12 -20.38
N THR A 11 -5.56 -12.93 -19.23
CA THR A 11 -5.16 -14.00 -18.32
C THR A 11 -6.10 -14.17 -17.13
N ALA A 12 -6.70 -13.09 -16.64
CA ALA A 12 -7.52 -13.09 -15.42
C ALA A 12 -8.70 -14.06 -15.45
N PRO A 13 -9.49 -14.18 -16.56
CA PRO A 13 -10.61 -15.11 -16.62
C PRO A 13 -10.17 -16.56 -16.38
N ALA A 14 -9.04 -16.97 -16.97
CA ALA A 14 -8.52 -18.32 -16.81
C ALA A 14 -8.03 -18.58 -15.37
N TYR A 15 -7.34 -17.63 -14.76
CA TYR A 15 -6.95 -17.73 -13.36
C TYR A 15 -8.12 -17.88 -12.41
N LEU A 16 -9.15 -17.07 -12.57
CA LEU A 16 -10.35 -17.10 -11.73
C LEU A 16 -11.13 -18.40 -11.94
N GLN A 17 -11.25 -18.90 -13.17
CA GLN A 17 -11.86 -20.19 -13.44
C GLN A 17 -11.16 -21.35 -12.71
N VAL A 18 -9.82 -21.37 -12.76
CA VAL A 18 -9.02 -22.38 -12.05
C VAL A 18 -9.19 -22.23 -10.54
N PHE A 19 -9.17 -21.01 -10.03
CA PHE A 19 -9.37 -20.69 -8.62
C PHE A 19 -10.73 -21.17 -8.11
N ASP A 20 -11.82 -20.90 -8.83
CA ASP A 20 -13.17 -21.34 -8.47
C ASP A 20 -13.28 -22.86 -8.44
N ASN A 21 -12.73 -23.54 -9.45
CA ASN A 21 -12.74 -24.99 -9.51
C ASN A 21 -11.94 -25.62 -8.35
N PHE A 22 -10.82 -25.02 -7.99
CA PHE A 22 -9.99 -25.49 -6.88
C PHE A 22 -10.68 -25.25 -5.52
N SER A 23 -11.22 -24.07 -5.30
CA SER A 23 -11.94 -23.72 -4.07
C SER A 23 -13.15 -24.62 -3.83
N LYS A 24 -13.94 -24.92 -4.87
CA LYS A 24 -15.07 -25.85 -4.79
C LYS A 24 -14.65 -27.27 -4.41
N ARG A 25 -13.50 -27.76 -4.91
CA ARG A 25 -13.02 -29.13 -4.64
C ARG A 25 -12.49 -29.31 -3.22
N THR A 26 -11.87 -28.27 -2.66
CA THR A 26 -11.16 -28.36 -1.37
C THR A 26 -12.02 -27.98 -0.19
N ASN A 27 -13.17 -27.33 -0.41
CA ASN A 27 -14.05 -26.76 0.62
C ASN A 27 -13.29 -25.88 1.64
N GLN A 28 -12.29 -25.13 1.14
CA GLN A 28 -11.46 -24.22 1.94
C GLN A 28 -11.51 -22.82 1.37
N THR A 29 -11.37 -21.82 2.23
CA THR A 29 -11.24 -20.43 1.82
C THR A 29 -9.79 -20.16 1.41
N PHE A 30 -9.60 -19.66 0.20
CA PHE A 30 -8.32 -19.22 -0.32
C PHE A 30 -8.37 -17.74 -0.65
N TYR A 31 -7.19 -17.12 -0.65
CA TYR A 31 -7.01 -15.72 -1.03
C TYR A 31 -6.21 -15.62 -2.31
N ILE A 32 -6.47 -14.56 -3.06
CA ILE A 32 -5.77 -14.25 -4.31
C ILE A 32 -5.05 -12.91 -4.20
N MET A 33 -3.94 -12.79 -4.89
CA MET A 33 -3.14 -11.58 -4.99
C MET A 33 -2.84 -11.33 -6.48
N PRO A 34 -3.71 -10.61 -7.19
CA PRO A 34 -3.48 -10.20 -8.57
C PRO A 34 -2.25 -9.28 -8.67
N ILE A 35 -1.39 -9.50 -9.68
CA ILE A 35 -0.22 -8.67 -9.95
C ILE A 35 -0.46 -7.91 -11.26
N LEU A 36 -0.59 -6.60 -11.14
CA LEU A 36 -0.78 -5.68 -12.25
C LEU A 36 0.59 -5.32 -12.84
N GLU A 37 0.94 -5.91 -13.99
CA GLU A 37 2.28 -5.78 -14.55
C GLU A 37 2.32 -5.93 -16.09
N SER A 38 1.16 -5.95 -16.75
CA SER A 38 1.07 -6.12 -18.19
C SER A 38 1.25 -4.81 -18.96
N GLU A 39 1.60 -4.95 -20.24
CA GLU A 39 1.77 -3.83 -21.15
C GLU A 39 0.47 -3.02 -21.34
N SER A 40 -0.70 -3.70 -21.36
CA SER A 40 -2.01 -3.07 -21.48
C SER A 40 -2.31 -2.08 -20.35
N ILE A 41 -1.83 -2.39 -19.12
CA ILE A 41 -1.93 -1.51 -17.95
C ILE A 41 -0.91 -0.38 -18.04
N MET A 42 0.31 -0.66 -18.48
CA MET A 42 1.35 0.37 -18.52
C MET A 42 1.11 1.41 -19.61
N LYS A 43 0.63 1.01 -20.78
CA LYS A 43 0.37 1.92 -21.90
C LYS A 43 -0.87 2.78 -21.65
N LYS A 44 -0.71 4.09 -21.73
CA LYS A 44 -1.75 5.08 -21.39
C LYS A 44 -3.03 4.97 -22.23
N ASN A 45 -2.92 4.54 -23.47
CA ASN A 45 -4.05 4.40 -24.39
C ASN A 45 -4.98 3.21 -24.08
N THR A 46 -4.50 2.20 -23.34
CA THR A 46 -5.27 1.00 -22.96
C THR A 46 -5.52 0.90 -21.46
N ARG A 47 -4.71 1.59 -20.65
CA ARG A 47 -4.67 1.50 -19.20
C ARG A 47 -6.02 1.59 -18.52
N MET A 48 -6.77 2.64 -18.80
CA MET A 48 -8.01 2.90 -18.06
C MET A 48 -9.07 1.83 -18.35
N GLU A 49 -9.22 1.42 -19.59
CA GLU A 49 -10.13 0.35 -19.98
C GLU A 49 -9.74 -0.96 -19.28
N GLU A 50 -8.46 -1.30 -19.30
CA GLU A 50 -7.92 -2.48 -18.66
C GLU A 50 -8.13 -2.48 -17.14
N LEU A 51 -7.81 -1.39 -16.44
CA LEU A 51 -7.99 -1.28 -15.00
C LEU A 51 -9.46 -1.36 -14.59
N LEU A 52 -10.36 -0.72 -15.34
CA LEU A 52 -11.80 -0.81 -15.10
C LEU A 52 -12.32 -2.23 -15.33
N PHE A 53 -11.89 -2.91 -16.40
CA PHE A 53 -12.23 -4.31 -16.64
C PHE A 53 -11.81 -5.19 -15.46
N ILE A 54 -10.56 -5.08 -15.00
CA ILE A 54 -10.04 -5.85 -13.87
C ILE A 54 -10.85 -5.54 -12.61
N SER A 55 -11.16 -4.27 -12.35
CA SER A 55 -11.94 -3.86 -11.18
C SER A 55 -13.34 -4.53 -11.17
N GLU A 56 -14.04 -4.52 -12.30
CA GLU A 56 -15.34 -5.20 -12.41
C GLU A 56 -15.22 -6.72 -12.21
N LEU A 57 -14.20 -7.33 -12.81
CA LEU A 57 -13.95 -8.76 -12.71
C LEU A 57 -13.65 -9.22 -11.28
N LEU A 58 -13.02 -8.37 -10.46
CA LEU A 58 -12.67 -8.69 -9.07
C LEU A 58 -13.81 -8.47 -8.07
N LYS A 59 -14.88 -7.74 -8.42
CA LYS A 59 -15.98 -7.46 -7.49
C LYS A 59 -16.58 -8.71 -6.82
N PRO A 60 -16.87 -9.82 -7.54
CA PRO A 60 -17.37 -11.04 -6.91
C PRO A 60 -16.39 -11.69 -5.94
N TYR A 61 -15.10 -11.39 -6.07
CA TYR A 61 -14.02 -11.95 -5.26
C TYR A 61 -13.50 -11.01 -4.18
N LYS A 62 -14.20 -9.90 -3.89
CA LYS A 62 -13.72 -8.82 -3.01
C LYS A 62 -13.18 -9.34 -1.68
N GLU A 63 -13.89 -10.25 -1.03
CA GLU A 63 -13.50 -10.82 0.26
C GLU A 63 -12.33 -11.82 0.18
N GLN A 64 -11.99 -12.25 -1.03
CA GLN A 64 -10.90 -13.20 -1.29
C GLN A 64 -9.65 -12.51 -1.85
N VAL A 65 -9.76 -11.25 -2.30
CA VAL A 65 -8.61 -10.47 -2.74
C VAL A 65 -7.86 -9.98 -1.49
N LEU A 66 -6.70 -10.59 -1.21
CA LEU A 66 -5.87 -10.20 -0.07
C LEU A 66 -5.23 -8.84 -0.29
N ASN A 67 -4.65 -8.62 -1.47
CA ASN A 67 -4.18 -7.32 -1.93
C ASN A 67 -4.01 -7.29 -3.46
N ILE A 68 -4.00 -6.09 -4.00
CA ILE A 68 -3.58 -5.81 -5.38
C ILE A 68 -2.08 -5.51 -5.36
N ARG A 69 -1.30 -6.22 -6.16
CA ARG A 69 0.15 -6.05 -6.26
C ARG A 69 0.51 -5.37 -7.58
N VAL A 70 1.65 -4.70 -7.62
CA VAL A 70 2.14 -3.98 -8.80
C VAL A 70 3.53 -4.46 -9.16
N GLY A 71 3.73 -4.82 -10.43
CA GLY A 71 5.01 -5.24 -10.98
C GLY A 71 5.74 -4.10 -11.71
N ALA A 72 6.22 -3.10 -10.94
CA ALA A 72 6.85 -1.92 -11.54
C ALA A 72 8.16 -2.22 -12.29
N THR A 73 8.82 -3.35 -12.01
CA THR A 73 9.99 -3.81 -12.77
C THR A 73 9.60 -4.22 -14.20
N ASP A 74 8.46 -4.90 -14.36
CA ASP A 74 7.91 -5.22 -15.67
C ASP A 74 7.51 -3.96 -16.42
N PHE A 75 6.88 -3.00 -15.76
CA PHE A 75 6.58 -1.68 -16.33
C PHE A 75 7.83 -0.94 -16.78
N SER A 76 8.89 -0.98 -15.99
CA SER A 76 10.18 -0.35 -16.33
C SER A 76 10.80 -1.00 -17.58
N ASN A 77 10.69 -2.32 -17.69
CA ASN A 77 11.22 -3.09 -18.82
C ASN A 77 10.57 -2.68 -20.15
N ILE A 78 9.28 -2.36 -20.18
CA ILE A 78 8.57 -1.93 -21.40
C ILE A 78 9.25 -0.71 -22.06
N PHE A 79 9.84 0.16 -21.24
CA PHE A 79 10.51 1.40 -21.71
C PHE A 79 12.04 1.32 -21.64
N GLY A 80 12.62 0.17 -21.27
CA GLY A 80 14.06 0.03 -21.08
C GLY A 80 14.63 0.93 -19.98
N ILE A 81 13.83 1.24 -18.95
CA ILE A 81 14.20 2.11 -17.84
C ILE A 81 14.58 1.25 -16.64
N ARG A 82 15.64 1.65 -15.94
CA ARG A 82 16.02 1.09 -14.65
C ARG A 82 16.48 2.20 -13.71
N ARG A 83 15.88 2.29 -12.53
CA ARG A 83 16.30 3.23 -11.48
C ARG A 83 17.59 2.76 -10.80
N ASN A 84 18.34 3.67 -10.24
CA ASN A 84 19.47 3.36 -9.38
C ASN A 84 19.08 3.39 -7.89
N VAL A 85 20.00 3.05 -6.99
CA VAL A 85 19.78 2.95 -5.54
C VAL A 85 19.39 4.27 -4.85
N HIS A 86 19.59 5.40 -5.49
CA HIS A 86 19.24 6.74 -4.98
C HIS A 86 17.90 7.25 -5.51
N GLN A 87 17.28 6.52 -6.44
CA GLN A 87 16.02 6.89 -7.10
C GLN A 87 14.89 5.97 -6.65
N THR A 88 13.76 6.56 -6.30
CA THR A 88 12.54 5.82 -6.02
C THR A 88 11.78 5.53 -7.31
N ILE A 89 10.79 4.64 -7.25
CA ILE A 89 9.92 4.37 -8.39
C ILE A 89 9.12 5.62 -8.80
N TYR A 90 8.88 6.54 -7.87
CA TYR A 90 8.16 7.79 -8.09
C TYR A 90 8.96 8.84 -8.86
N ASP A 91 10.29 8.70 -8.91
CA ASP A 91 11.15 9.54 -9.74
C ASP A 91 11.02 9.16 -11.23
N VAL A 92 10.53 7.97 -11.55
CA VAL A 92 10.24 7.50 -12.90
C VAL A 92 8.81 7.89 -13.29
N LYS A 93 8.65 9.08 -13.88
CA LYS A 93 7.34 9.69 -14.14
C LYS A 93 6.32 8.81 -14.87
N LEU A 94 6.76 8.05 -15.86
CA LEU A 94 5.88 7.13 -16.60
C LEU A 94 5.25 6.09 -15.67
N ILE A 95 6.04 5.56 -14.73
CA ILE A 95 5.58 4.55 -13.79
C ILE A 95 4.77 5.20 -12.68
N ALA A 96 5.21 6.31 -12.13
CA ALA A 96 4.48 7.06 -11.10
C ALA A 96 3.06 7.43 -11.57
N ASP A 97 2.89 7.84 -12.83
CA ASP A 97 1.58 8.12 -13.45
C ASP A 97 0.69 6.86 -13.47
N CYS A 98 1.26 5.70 -13.82
CA CYS A 98 0.54 4.43 -13.79
C CYS A 98 0.15 4.00 -12.37
N LEU A 99 1.04 4.14 -11.41
CA LEU A 99 0.75 3.83 -9.99
C LEU A 99 -0.39 4.68 -9.46
N THR A 100 -0.47 5.95 -9.86
CA THR A 100 -1.56 6.86 -9.48
C THR A 100 -2.90 6.36 -9.99
N ASP A 101 -2.98 5.94 -11.26
CA ASP A 101 -4.22 5.41 -11.86
C ASP A 101 -4.64 4.09 -11.18
N ILE A 102 -3.69 3.19 -10.89
CA ILE A 102 -3.94 1.95 -10.17
C ILE A 102 -4.53 2.24 -8.77
N LEU A 103 -3.90 3.14 -8.01
CA LEU A 103 -4.40 3.52 -6.69
C LEU A 103 -5.78 4.16 -6.77
N ASN A 104 -6.02 5.01 -7.74
CA ASN A 104 -7.33 5.67 -7.94
C ASN A 104 -8.45 4.65 -8.14
N ILE A 105 -8.21 3.58 -8.90
CA ILE A 105 -9.23 2.56 -9.20
C ILE A 105 -9.42 1.59 -8.03
N PHE A 106 -8.33 1.17 -7.36
CA PHE A 106 -8.41 0.03 -6.44
C PHE A 106 -8.35 0.39 -4.96
N SER A 107 -7.69 1.47 -4.54
CA SER A 107 -7.39 1.72 -3.12
C SER A 107 -8.60 2.04 -2.24
N ALA A 108 -9.75 2.36 -2.85
CA ALA A 108 -11.00 2.58 -2.10
C ALA A 108 -11.61 1.27 -1.58
N ASP A 109 -11.39 0.16 -2.29
CA ASP A 109 -12.03 -1.14 -2.05
C ASP A 109 -11.05 -2.24 -1.68
N TYR A 110 -9.77 -2.12 -2.06
CA TYR A 110 -8.73 -3.13 -1.87
C TYR A 110 -7.48 -2.53 -1.24
N ILE A 111 -6.72 -3.37 -0.54
CA ILE A 111 -5.35 -3.05 -0.16
C ILE A 111 -4.47 -3.12 -1.42
N CYS A 112 -3.74 -2.05 -1.69
CA CYS A 112 -2.71 -2.05 -2.73
C CYS A 112 -1.34 -2.11 -2.06
N SER A 113 -0.48 -3.05 -2.44
CA SER A 113 0.89 -3.13 -1.93
C SER A 113 1.90 -2.54 -2.91
N GLY A 114 2.87 -1.80 -2.39
CA GLY A 114 3.90 -1.13 -3.17
C GLY A 114 4.76 -2.12 -3.97
N PRO A 115 5.34 -1.67 -5.09
CA PRO A 115 6.19 -2.50 -5.94
C PRO A 115 7.50 -2.87 -5.24
N VAL A 116 8.24 -3.83 -5.81
CA VAL A 116 9.54 -4.26 -5.27
C VAL A 116 10.54 -3.12 -5.18
N TRP A 117 11.38 -3.15 -4.15
CA TRP A 117 12.65 -2.43 -4.10
C TRP A 117 13.76 -3.39 -4.55
N GLU A 118 14.49 -3.05 -5.62
CA GLU A 118 15.42 -3.98 -6.28
C GLU A 118 16.75 -4.18 -5.55
N TYR A 119 17.03 -3.35 -4.54
CA TYR A 119 18.28 -3.37 -3.80
C TYR A 119 18.11 -3.98 -2.41
N PHE A 120 19.12 -4.69 -1.94
CA PHE A 120 19.11 -5.37 -0.65
C PHE A 120 20.52 -5.41 -0.05
N ASN A 121 20.63 -5.82 1.20
CA ASN A 121 21.91 -5.92 1.87
C ASN A 121 22.84 -6.94 1.18
N SER A 122 24.08 -6.56 1.00
CA SER A 122 25.11 -7.41 0.41
C SER A 122 26.42 -7.34 1.18
N ARG A 123 27.35 -8.21 0.88
CA ARG A 123 28.72 -8.18 1.43
C ARG A 123 29.53 -6.92 1.05
N PHE A 124 29.10 -6.20 0.02
CA PHE A 124 29.70 -4.93 -0.44
C PHE A 124 28.95 -3.73 0.18
N GLN A 125 28.75 -3.74 1.46
CA GLN A 125 27.91 -2.80 2.20
C GLN A 125 28.26 -1.34 1.95
N ASP A 126 27.30 -0.60 1.42
CA ASP A 126 27.33 0.86 1.36
C ASP A 126 26.16 1.52 2.12
N GLY A 127 25.20 0.72 2.62
CA GLY A 127 24.01 1.20 3.34
C GLY A 127 22.96 1.90 2.46
N ASN A 128 23.29 2.26 1.24
CA ASN A 128 22.40 3.02 0.35
C ASN A 128 21.09 2.29 0.03
N TRP A 129 21.14 0.96 -0.04
CA TRP A 129 19.97 0.13 -0.27
C TRP A 129 18.86 0.36 0.79
N ALA A 130 19.25 0.47 2.07
CA ALA A 130 18.31 0.67 3.18
C ALA A 130 17.76 2.09 3.20
N HIS A 131 18.61 3.09 2.91
CA HIS A 131 18.19 4.49 2.81
C HIS A 131 17.19 4.68 1.67
N GLY A 132 17.49 4.14 0.48
CA GLY A 132 16.59 4.18 -0.66
C GLY A 132 15.26 3.48 -0.40
N LEU A 133 15.30 2.30 0.25
CA LEU A 133 14.10 1.58 0.64
C LEU A 133 13.24 2.40 1.60
N LYS A 134 13.82 2.98 2.66
CA LYS A 134 13.07 3.83 3.62
C LYS A 134 12.40 5.00 2.91
N LYS A 135 13.13 5.72 2.07
CA LYS A 135 12.58 6.83 1.27
C LYS A 135 11.39 6.38 0.40
N GLU A 136 11.50 5.23 -0.26
CA GLU A 136 10.41 4.73 -1.10
C GLU A 136 9.22 4.24 -0.29
N LEU A 137 9.44 3.63 0.89
CA LEU A 137 8.37 3.21 1.80
C LEU A 137 7.57 4.39 2.35
N GLU A 138 8.22 5.51 2.66
CA GLU A 138 7.55 6.76 3.06
C GLU A 138 6.64 7.27 1.93
N LEU A 139 7.13 7.24 0.69
CA LEU A 139 6.34 7.64 -0.48
C LEU A 139 5.21 6.65 -0.77
N ASP A 140 5.43 5.34 -0.62
CA ASP A 140 4.38 4.33 -0.74
C ASP A 140 3.22 4.63 0.23
N LYS A 141 3.55 4.84 1.52
CA LYS A 141 2.57 5.17 2.56
C LYS A 141 1.83 6.47 2.28
N LEU A 142 2.55 7.52 1.88
CA LEU A 142 1.99 8.83 1.52
C LEU A 142 0.99 8.73 0.37
N ASN A 143 1.28 7.92 -0.64
CA ASN A 143 0.45 7.74 -1.82
C ASN A 143 -0.69 6.73 -1.63
N GLY A 144 -0.72 5.99 -0.53
CA GLY A 144 -1.85 5.10 -0.18
C GLY A 144 -1.58 3.61 -0.29
N PHE A 145 -0.38 3.19 -0.66
CA PHE A 145 0.03 1.79 -0.57
C PHE A 145 0.14 1.33 0.89
N ILE A 146 -0.11 0.04 1.12
CA ILE A 146 0.08 -0.63 2.42
C ILE A 146 1.03 -1.80 2.21
N GLY A 147 2.17 -1.76 2.90
CA GLY A 147 3.21 -2.76 2.72
C GLY A 147 3.88 -2.68 1.35
N LYS A 148 4.74 -3.65 1.09
CA LYS A 148 5.56 -3.68 -0.11
C LYS A 148 5.92 -5.13 -0.49
N THR A 149 6.06 -5.40 -1.77
CA THR A 149 6.60 -6.69 -2.21
C THR A 149 8.06 -6.82 -1.79
N CYS A 150 8.35 -7.73 -0.87
CA CYS A 150 9.68 -8.02 -0.36
C CYS A 150 10.34 -9.12 -1.20
N ILE A 151 11.58 -8.90 -1.64
CA ILE A 151 12.36 -9.86 -2.44
C ILE A 151 13.59 -10.40 -1.70
N HIS A 152 13.94 -9.85 -0.54
CA HIS A 152 15.09 -10.30 0.25
C HIS A 152 14.82 -10.16 1.75
N PRO A 153 15.24 -11.13 2.60
CA PRO A 153 14.98 -11.10 4.05
C PRO A 153 15.45 -9.82 4.74
N SER A 154 16.56 -9.20 4.28
CA SER A 154 17.06 -7.95 4.87
C SER A 154 16.09 -6.76 4.77
N GLN A 155 15.07 -6.84 3.90
CA GLN A 155 14.08 -5.77 3.72
C GLN A 155 12.92 -5.88 4.72
N LEU A 156 12.70 -7.06 5.34
CA LEU A 156 11.52 -7.35 6.13
C LEU A 156 11.34 -6.41 7.33
N SER A 157 12.40 -6.19 8.11
CA SER A 157 12.34 -5.30 9.28
C SER A 157 11.96 -3.88 8.89
N LEU A 158 12.61 -3.33 7.86
CA LEU A 158 12.35 -1.97 7.39
C LEU A 158 10.91 -1.80 6.88
N ILE A 159 10.39 -2.80 6.17
CA ILE A 159 8.99 -2.78 5.68
C ILE A 159 8.01 -2.85 6.85
N ALA A 160 8.27 -3.70 7.84
CA ALA A 160 7.42 -3.82 9.03
C ALA A 160 7.44 -2.54 9.87
N GLU A 161 8.63 -2.00 10.16
CA GLU A 161 8.83 -0.77 10.93
C GLU A 161 8.11 0.43 10.31
N ASN A 162 8.12 0.56 8.98
CA ASN A 162 7.44 1.65 8.28
C ASN A 162 5.90 1.64 8.47
N ASN A 163 5.33 0.49 8.78
CA ASN A 163 3.88 0.34 8.99
C ASN A 163 3.47 0.56 10.46
N ILE A 164 4.41 0.68 11.40
CA ILE A 164 4.11 1.03 12.79
C ILE A 164 3.40 2.39 12.80
N VAL A 165 2.31 2.46 13.55
CA VAL A 165 1.48 3.67 13.65
C VAL A 165 2.09 4.64 14.66
N SER A 166 2.16 5.93 14.34
CA SER A 166 2.58 6.94 15.30
C SER A 166 1.55 7.06 16.44
N LEU A 167 2.01 7.36 17.65
CA LEU A 167 1.10 7.60 18.79
C LEU A 167 0.12 8.73 18.48
N GLU A 168 0.58 9.78 17.82
CA GLU A 168 -0.27 10.92 17.42
C GLU A 168 -1.40 10.50 16.49
N ASP A 169 -1.09 9.75 15.42
CA ASP A 169 -2.13 9.26 14.49
C ASP A 169 -3.10 8.30 15.16
N TYR A 170 -2.61 7.44 16.05
CA TYR A 170 -3.44 6.52 16.79
C TYR A 170 -4.44 7.23 17.70
N GLN A 171 -3.99 8.24 18.48
CA GLN A 171 -4.85 9.03 19.37
C GLN A 171 -5.88 9.85 18.58
N ASP A 172 -5.46 10.45 17.48
CA ASP A 172 -6.37 11.18 16.61
C ASP A 172 -7.43 10.26 15.98
N ALA A 173 -7.02 9.07 15.54
CA ALA A 173 -7.95 8.09 14.99
C ALA A 173 -8.97 7.60 16.02
N LEU A 174 -8.56 7.34 17.26
CA LEU A 174 -9.46 7.00 18.36
C LEU A 174 -10.45 8.13 18.63
N THR A 175 -9.98 9.37 18.68
CA THR A 175 -10.81 10.55 18.93
C THR A 175 -11.86 10.71 17.82
N ILE A 176 -11.47 10.59 16.55
CA ILE A 176 -12.37 10.69 15.40
C ILE A 176 -13.46 9.61 15.45
N LEU A 177 -13.11 8.37 15.80
CA LEU A 177 -14.06 7.26 15.80
C LEU A 177 -15.00 7.27 17.01
N ASN A 178 -14.53 7.77 18.16
CA ASN A 178 -15.31 7.80 19.42
C ASN A 178 -16.18 9.03 19.57
N THR A 179 -15.94 10.10 18.79
CA THR A 179 -16.71 11.33 18.89
C THR A 179 -18.08 11.18 18.20
N ASN A 180 -19.14 11.57 18.89
CA ASN A 180 -20.48 11.54 18.32
C ASN A 180 -20.61 12.58 17.19
N GLN A 181 -20.76 12.09 15.97
CA GLN A 181 -20.79 12.89 14.73
C GLN A 181 -21.94 13.91 14.67
N GLN A 182 -22.95 13.81 15.55
CA GLN A 182 -24.11 14.71 15.55
C GLN A 182 -23.86 16.03 16.31
N GLN A 183 -22.85 16.09 17.16
CA GLN A 183 -22.60 17.23 18.02
C GLN A 183 -21.41 18.10 17.64
N ILE A 184 -20.35 17.52 17.10
CA ILE A 184 -19.11 18.25 16.78
C ILE A 184 -18.58 17.78 15.43
N GLY A 185 -18.41 18.71 14.47
CA GLY A 185 -17.88 18.41 13.13
C GLY A 185 -16.35 18.44 13.04
N VAL A 186 -15.69 19.22 13.91
CA VAL A 186 -14.25 19.51 13.88
C VAL A 186 -13.70 19.59 15.30
N ILE A 187 -12.54 18.98 15.55
CA ILE A 187 -11.80 19.06 16.82
C ILE A 187 -10.30 19.24 16.55
N LYS A 188 -9.56 19.73 17.54
CA LYS A 188 -8.10 19.75 17.49
C LYS A 188 -7.51 18.33 17.56
N GLY A 189 -6.41 18.09 16.87
CA GLY A 189 -5.66 16.86 16.97
C GLY A 189 -4.95 16.71 18.32
N TYR A 190 -4.41 15.54 18.60
CA TYR A 190 -3.75 15.16 19.86
C TYR A 190 -2.67 16.15 20.31
N LYS A 191 -1.85 16.66 19.37
CA LYS A 191 -0.83 17.69 19.65
C LYS A 191 -1.31 19.12 19.44
N GLU A 192 -2.60 19.34 19.24
CA GLU A 192 -3.23 20.66 18.97
C GLU A 192 -2.66 21.44 17.76
N ASN A 193 -1.89 20.78 16.89
CA ASN A 193 -1.20 21.35 15.74
C ASN A 193 -1.89 21.08 14.39
N ARG A 194 -2.99 20.29 14.43
CA ARG A 194 -3.78 19.96 13.24
C ARG A 194 -5.27 19.85 13.57
N MET A 195 -6.09 19.89 12.53
CA MET A 195 -7.55 19.81 12.61
C MET A 195 -7.99 18.39 12.25
N ASN A 196 -8.91 17.83 13.04
CA ASN A 196 -9.57 16.58 12.77
C ASN A 196 -11.05 16.82 12.43
N GLU A 197 -11.45 16.42 11.24
CA GLU A 197 -12.84 16.42 10.80
C GLU A 197 -13.43 15.02 10.87
N MET A 198 -14.58 14.88 11.52
CA MET A 198 -15.15 13.56 11.84
C MET A 198 -15.49 12.73 10.59
N LYS A 199 -16.23 13.33 9.64
CA LYS A 199 -16.67 12.64 8.42
C LYS A 199 -15.53 12.44 7.40
N PRO A 200 -14.81 13.49 6.98
CA PRO A 200 -13.72 13.33 6.00
C PRO A 200 -12.63 12.38 6.46
N HIS A 201 -12.25 12.39 7.73
CA HIS A 201 -11.16 11.57 8.25
C HIS A 201 -11.60 10.18 8.76
N SER A 202 -12.87 9.80 8.70
CA SER A 202 -13.36 8.54 9.29
C SER A 202 -12.76 7.29 8.62
N LYS A 203 -12.59 7.30 7.30
CA LYS A 203 -11.95 6.18 6.57
C LYS A 203 -10.46 6.06 6.95
N TRP A 204 -9.78 7.19 7.03
CA TRP A 204 -8.39 7.25 7.49
C TRP A 204 -8.26 6.71 8.92
N ALA A 205 -9.10 7.15 9.85
CA ALA A 205 -9.07 6.71 11.23
C ALA A 205 -9.27 5.19 11.37
N LYS A 206 -10.22 4.61 10.63
CA LYS A 206 -10.42 3.15 10.60
C LYS A 206 -9.18 2.42 10.10
N LYS A 207 -8.54 2.91 9.02
CA LYS A 207 -7.30 2.34 8.49
C LYS A 207 -6.16 2.39 9.51
N ILE A 208 -6.01 3.52 10.23
CA ILE A 208 -5.00 3.68 11.29
C ILE A 208 -5.19 2.66 12.41
N ILE A 209 -6.44 2.46 12.90
CA ILE A 209 -6.70 1.47 13.95
C ILE A 209 -6.40 0.04 13.46
N GLN A 210 -6.75 -0.30 12.22
CA GLN A 210 -6.42 -1.60 11.65
C GLN A 210 -4.90 -1.82 11.55
N LEU A 211 -4.15 -0.82 11.08
CA LEU A 211 -2.69 -0.89 11.03
C LEU A 211 -2.07 -1.02 12.43
N ALA A 212 -2.58 -0.26 13.40
CA ALA A 212 -2.13 -0.34 14.80
C ALA A 212 -2.36 -1.72 15.40
N THR A 213 -3.45 -2.38 15.05
CA THR A 213 -3.74 -3.76 15.50
C THR A 213 -2.73 -4.77 14.96
N VAL A 214 -2.24 -4.56 13.73
CA VAL A 214 -1.32 -5.50 13.05
C VAL A 214 0.15 -5.20 13.37
N TYR A 215 0.53 -3.93 13.32
CA TYR A 215 1.94 -3.49 13.37
C TYR A 215 2.31 -2.82 14.69
N GLY A 216 1.33 -2.54 15.55
CA GLY A 216 1.56 -1.83 16.81
C GLY A 216 1.57 -0.31 16.66
N VAL A 217 1.73 0.36 17.78
CA VAL A 217 1.84 1.81 17.91
C VAL A 217 3.23 2.13 18.43
N ALA A 218 3.88 3.13 17.86
CA ALA A 218 5.17 3.61 18.33
C ALA A 218 5.05 4.10 19.77
N GLU A 219 6.03 3.77 20.62
CA GLU A 219 6.12 4.36 21.95
C GLU A 219 6.24 5.88 21.80
N GLY A 220 5.46 6.63 22.57
CA GLY A 220 5.51 8.10 22.53
C GLY A 220 6.92 8.56 22.91
N ASP A 221 7.45 9.51 22.15
CA ASP A 221 8.67 10.22 22.54
C ASP A 221 8.44 10.86 23.90
N ASN A 222 8.94 10.21 24.96
CA ASN A 222 9.05 10.76 26.31
C ASN A 222 10.16 11.83 26.41
N THR A 223 10.49 12.48 25.29
CA THR A 223 11.32 13.69 25.31
C THR A 223 10.47 14.85 25.79
N LYS A 224 10.33 14.87 27.10
CA LYS A 224 9.78 15.91 27.94
C LYS A 224 10.23 17.30 27.56
N ASP A 225 9.25 18.03 27.50
CA ASP A 225 8.94 19.27 28.21
C ASP A 225 9.62 19.38 29.61
N ASN A 226 10.92 19.56 29.60
CA ASN A 226 11.73 19.92 30.75
C ASN A 226 12.24 21.35 30.65
N SER A 227 11.61 22.22 29.83
CA SER A 227 12.06 23.60 29.62
C SER A 227 11.07 24.67 30.10
N LEU A 228 10.15 24.33 31.04
CA LEU A 228 9.31 25.34 31.69
C LEU A 228 9.37 25.22 33.20
N LYS A 229 10.58 25.31 33.78
CA LYS A 229 10.82 25.69 35.18
C LYS A 229 12.21 26.29 35.31
N SER A 230 12.29 27.55 34.98
CA SER A 230 13.27 28.49 35.58
C SER A 230 12.77 29.91 35.38
#